data_2a379cc51c55118646af83206594cc76
#
_entry.id   2a379cc51c55118646af83206594cc76
#
_cell.length_a   1.000
_cell.length_b   1.000
_cell.length_c   1.000
_cell.angle_alpha   90.00
_cell.angle_beta   90.00
_cell.angle_gamma   90.00
#
_symmetry.space_group_name_H-M   'P 1'
#
loop_
_entity.id
_entity.type
_entity.pdbx_description
1 polymer ?
#
loop_
_entity_poly.entity_id
_entity_poly.type
_entity_poly.pdbx_seq_one_letter_code
_entity_poly.pdbx_strand_id
1 'polypeptide(L)'
;MNRKSRILKMLTKTGLVVLAIVFCYPVLFLLTGSFMGQSELSENLGSVMGEATRYARWNFLPQNPTLKHYIEVLLDSPEYFVMFWNSIKVVMGTLVGQCTIAIPAAWGFAVYKFKFKKSLFFLYIIIMMMPFQVTMLSNYLILKQLKLLDTLASLIFPGIFSTFPVFIMFNFFRGIPPAVIEAARIDGAREWDIFLKIGIPLGKGGIIASLVLEFLEYWNLIEQPMTFLNDKTKWPLSLFLPAIRGENVGFAFAVSVITLIPAALVFFAGHEYLEQGIASLGVKE
;
A
#
# COMPACT_ATOMS: atom_id res chain seq x y z
N MET A 1 -22.59 35.98 -12.99
CA MET A 1 -21.78 35.22 -12.00
C MET A 1 -21.33 36.20 -10.94
N ASN A 2 -21.86 36.09 -9.72
CA ASN A 2 -21.77 37.08 -8.66
C ASN A 2 -20.32 37.25 -8.15
N ARG A 3 -19.87 38.51 -7.91
CA ARG A 3 -18.50 38.85 -7.43
C ARG A 3 -18.14 38.06 -6.15
N LYS A 4 -19.10 37.80 -5.26
CA LYS A 4 -18.94 36.96 -4.05
C LYS A 4 -18.58 35.49 -4.41
N SER A 5 -19.20 34.92 -5.44
CA SER A 5 -18.90 33.55 -5.89
C SER A 5 -17.47 33.42 -6.49
N ARG A 6 -16.96 34.46 -7.16
CA ARG A 6 -15.57 34.50 -7.67
C ARG A 6 -14.57 34.56 -6.53
N ILE A 7 -14.81 35.42 -5.53
CA ILE A 7 -13.93 35.58 -4.37
C ILE A 7 -13.89 34.25 -3.58
N LEU A 8 -15.04 33.62 -3.34
CA LEU A 8 -15.10 32.35 -2.62
C LEU A 8 -14.33 31.24 -3.37
N LYS A 9 -14.53 31.11 -4.69
CA LYS A 9 -13.78 30.15 -5.50
C LYS A 9 -12.27 30.40 -5.50
N MET A 10 -11.86 31.67 -5.49
CA MET A 10 -10.45 32.06 -5.43
C MET A 10 -9.84 31.71 -4.07
N LEU A 11 -10.55 32.00 -2.96
CA LEU A 11 -10.13 31.63 -1.60
C LEU A 11 -10.02 30.11 -1.44
N THR A 12 -11.01 29.34 -1.93
CA THR A 12 -10.97 27.88 -1.89
C THR A 12 -9.77 27.34 -2.69
N LYS A 13 -9.54 27.88 -3.91
CA LYS A 13 -8.40 27.46 -4.74
C LYS A 13 -7.06 27.78 -4.07
N THR A 14 -6.92 28.98 -3.49
CA THR A 14 -5.71 29.37 -2.76
C THR A 14 -5.49 28.48 -1.53
N GLY A 15 -6.56 28.19 -0.77
CA GLY A 15 -6.50 27.27 0.37
C GLY A 15 -6.05 25.86 -0.04
N LEU A 16 -6.60 25.32 -1.14
CA LEU A 16 -6.19 24.02 -1.67
C LEU A 16 -4.73 24.00 -2.13
N VAL A 17 -4.24 25.07 -2.76
CA VAL A 17 -2.83 25.18 -3.17
C VAL A 17 -1.90 25.22 -1.97
N VAL A 18 -2.22 26.02 -0.95
CA VAL A 18 -1.44 26.06 0.30
C VAL A 18 -1.41 24.68 0.97
N LEU A 19 -2.56 24.02 1.05
CA LEU A 19 -2.68 22.67 1.60
C LEU A 19 -1.83 21.67 0.82
N ALA A 20 -1.87 21.72 -0.51
CA ALA A 20 -1.04 20.87 -1.38
C ALA A 20 0.46 21.10 -1.13
N ILE A 21 0.91 22.36 -0.99
CA ILE A 21 2.31 22.68 -0.69
C ILE A 21 2.71 22.09 0.67
N VAL A 22 1.87 22.24 1.70
CA VAL A 22 2.15 21.71 3.04
C VAL A 22 2.27 20.19 3.02
N PHE A 23 1.38 19.48 2.30
CA PHE A 23 1.44 18.01 2.18
C PHE A 23 2.59 17.51 1.29
N CYS A 24 2.95 18.23 0.23
CA CYS A 24 4.08 17.86 -0.61
C CYS A 24 5.44 18.18 0.02
N TYR A 25 5.46 19.13 0.96
CA TYR A 25 6.70 19.61 1.57
C TYR A 25 7.59 18.51 2.17
N PRO A 26 7.10 17.55 2.99
CA PRO A 26 7.93 16.49 3.55
C PRO A 26 8.58 15.61 2.47
N VAL A 27 7.84 15.31 1.39
CA VAL A 27 8.35 14.51 0.27
C VAL A 27 9.43 15.28 -0.50
N LEU A 28 9.20 16.57 -0.77
CA LEU A 28 10.19 17.44 -1.41
C LEU A 28 11.44 17.60 -0.55
N PHE A 29 11.28 17.76 0.76
CA PHE A 29 12.40 17.85 1.70
C PHE A 29 13.21 16.55 1.73
N LEU A 30 12.55 15.40 1.72
CA LEU A 30 13.20 14.09 1.65
C LEU A 30 14.00 13.95 0.34
N LEU A 31 13.40 14.35 -0.80
CA LEU A 31 14.07 14.34 -2.10
C LEU A 31 15.29 15.29 -2.13
N THR A 32 15.14 16.52 -1.68
CA THR A 32 16.27 17.49 -1.69
C THR A 32 17.34 17.09 -0.69
N GLY A 33 16.94 16.63 0.50
CA GLY A 33 17.85 16.18 1.55
C GLY A 33 18.68 14.95 1.16
N SER A 34 18.13 14.06 0.31
CA SER A 34 18.88 12.88 -0.18
C SER A 34 20.09 13.23 -1.05
N PHE A 35 20.13 14.44 -1.60
CA PHE A 35 21.27 14.98 -2.37
C PHE A 35 22.22 15.85 -1.52
N MET A 36 21.89 16.12 -0.26
CA MET A 36 22.74 16.92 0.63
C MET A 36 23.91 16.10 1.15
N GLY A 37 25.08 16.71 1.24
CA GLY A 37 26.26 16.08 1.85
C GLY A 37 26.12 15.94 3.37
N GLN A 38 26.88 15.03 3.99
CA GLN A 38 26.81 14.76 5.42
C GLN A 38 27.06 16.00 6.29
N SER A 39 28.03 16.84 5.93
CA SER A 39 28.33 18.09 6.63
C SER A 39 27.15 19.07 6.59
N GLU A 40 26.51 19.19 5.44
CA GLU A 40 25.34 20.06 5.23
C GLU A 40 24.13 19.57 6.04
N LEU A 41 23.90 18.25 6.04
CA LEU A 41 22.83 17.64 6.83
C LEU A 41 23.06 17.78 8.34
N SER A 42 24.30 17.62 8.81
CA SER A 42 24.63 17.83 10.24
C SER A 42 24.46 19.29 10.65
N GLU A 43 24.78 20.26 9.79
CA GLU A 43 24.51 21.67 10.06
C GLU A 43 23.03 22.00 10.08
N ASN A 44 22.26 21.42 9.19
CA ASN A 44 20.83 21.69 9.06
C ASN A 44 20.00 20.97 10.13
N LEU A 45 20.31 19.72 10.44
CA LEU A 45 19.51 18.84 11.30
C LEU A 45 20.18 18.44 12.60
N GLY A 46 21.47 18.68 12.77
CA GLY A 46 22.24 18.27 13.96
C GLY A 46 21.65 18.75 15.29
N SER A 47 21.07 19.96 15.30
CA SER A 47 20.37 20.50 16.47
C SER A 47 19.11 19.70 16.86
N VAL A 48 18.41 19.14 15.88
CA VAL A 48 17.23 18.30 16.10
C VAL A 48 17.63 16.91 16.58
N MET A 49 18.84 16.47 16.22
CA MET A 49 19.41 15.17 16.56
C MET A 49 20.19 15.13 17.88
N GLY A 50 20.21 16.25 18.60
CA GLY A 50 20.87 16.35 19.91
C GLY A 50 22.38 16.62 19.85
N GLU A 51 22.93 16.90 18.66
CA GLU A 51 24.39 17.13 18.48
C GLU A 51 24.83 18.60 18.64
N ALA A 52 23.90 19.56 18.67
CA ALA A 52 24.23 20.97 18.75
C ALA A 52 23.27 21.80 19.58
N THR A 53 23.82 22.83 20.23
CA THR A 53 23.08 23.87 20.99
C THR A 53 22.52 25.00 20.10
N ARG A 54 22.62 24.87 18.79
CA ARG A 54 22.18 25.89 17.81
C ARG A 54 20.81 25.54 17.21
N TYR A 55 20.10 26.55 16.72
CA TYR A 55 18.85 26.38 15.97
C TYR A 55 19.13 25.62 14.66
N ALA A 56 18.19 24.74 14.27
CA ALA A 56 18.23 24.09 12.97
C ALA A 56 18.22 25.14 11.84
N ARG A 57 19.13 25.00 10.89
CA ARG A 57 19.12 25.80 9.66
C ARG A 57 18.22 25.12 8.64
N TRP A 58 17.35 25.89 8.02
CA TRP A 58 16.38 25.35 7.09
C TRP A 58 16.78 25.71 5.67
N ASN A 59 17.74 24.97 5.11
CA ASN A 59 18.10 25.08 3.69
C ASN A 59 17.31 24.03 2.92
N PHE A 60 16.44 24.51 2.01
CA PHE A 60 15.60 23.63 1.20
C PHE A 60 16.34 23.00 0.02
N LEU A 61 17.31 23.72 -0.56
CA LEU A 61 18.10 23.25 -1.69
C LEU A 61 19.51 22.88 -1.24
N PRO A 62 20.09 21.76 -1.74
CA PRO A 62 21.43 21.38 -1.45
C PRO A 62 22.44 22.41 -2.00
N GLN A 63 23.39 22.84 -1.19
CA GLN A 63 24.46 23.75 -1.60
C GLN A 63 25.52 23.00 -2.39
N ASN A 64 25.84 21.78 -1.97
CA ASN A 64 26.78 20.88 -2.63
C ASN A 64 26.11 19.52 -2.88
N PRO A 65 25.34 19.38 -4.00
CA PRO A 65 24.63 18.14 -4.28
C PRO A 65 25.61 16.98 -4.50
N THR A 66 25.32 15.84 -3.85
CA THR A 66 26.14 14.63 -3.95
C THR A 66 25.25 13.40 -4.21
N LEU A 67 25.76 12.44 -4.95
CA LEU A 67 25.16 11.12 -5.17
C LEU A 67 25.76 10.04 -4.24
N LYS A 68 26.64 10.43 -3.33
CA LYS A 68 27.39 9.48 -2.47
C LYS A 68 26.45 8.50 -1.76
N HIS A 69 25.37 8.99 -1.14
CA HIS A 69 24.43 8.15 -0.40
C HIS A 69 23.69 7.16 -1.30
N TYR A 70 23.39 7.53 -2.56
CA TYR A 70 22.80 6.61 -3.53
C TYR A 70 23.76 5.52 -3.95
N ILE A 71 25.06 5.85 -4.10
CA ILE A 71 26.12 4.88 -4.40
C ILE A 71 26.25 3.90 -3.22
N GLU A 72 26.29 4.40 -1.99
CA GLU A 72 26.35 3.58 -0.78
C GLU A 72 25.17 2.60 -0.68
N VAL A 73 23.93 3.05 -0.96
CA VAL A 73 22.74 2.18 -0.95
C VAL A 73 22.80 1.13 -2.05
N LEU A 74 23.14 1.56 -3.28
CA LEU A 74 23.01 0.70 -4.47
C LEU A 74 24.25 -0.18 -4.73
N LEU A 75 25.43 0.17 -4.23
CA LEU A 75 26.66 -0.59 -4.50
C LEU A 75 27.28 -1.20 -3.24
N ASP A 76 27.14 -0.54 -2.08
CA ASP A 76 27.84 -0.95 -0.87
C ASP A 76 26.92 -1.60 0.17
N SER A 77 25.59 -1.70 -0.11
CA SER A 77 24.60 -2.26 0.84
C SER A 77 23.90 -3.50 0.28
N PRO A 78 24.55 -4.68 0.28
CA PRO A 78 23.92 -5.91 -0.22
C PRO A 78 22.67 -6.30 0.55
N GLU A 79 22.60 -5.95 1.85
CA GLU A 79 21.42 -6.20 2.69
C GLU A 79 20.17 -5.50 2.15
N TYR A 80 20.32 -4.30 1.59
CA TYR A 80 19.23 -3.55 0.95
C TYR A 80 18.57 -4.37 -0.18
N PHE A 81 19.37 -4.98 -1.04
CA PHE A 81 18.85 -5.78 -2.15
C PHE A 81 18.19 -7.07 -1.68
N VAL A 82 18.73 -7.72 -0.66
CA VAL A 82 18.10 -8.91 -0.07
C VAL A 82 16.72 -8.56 0.45
N MET A 83 16.58 -7.47 1.23
CA MET A 83 15.31 -7.03 1.78
C MET A 83 14.35 -6.52 0.69
N PHE A 84 14.87 -5.84 -0.34
CA PHE A 84 14.06 -5.43 -1.49
C PHE A 84 13.43 -6.64 -2.20
N TRP A 85 14.22 -7.66 -2.50
CA TRP A 85 13.69 -8.87 -3.13
C TRP A 85 12.76 -9.67 -2.22
N ASN A 86 12.98 -9.63 -0.91
CA ASN A 86 12.04 -10.22 0.05
C ASN A 86 10.69 -9.49 0.00
N SER A 87 10.68 -8.14 -0.03
CA SER A 87 9.45 -7.37 -0.21
C SER A 87 8.74 -7.74 -1.52
N ILE A 88 9.46 -7.80 -2.64
CA ILE A 88 8.87 -8.21 -3.93
C ILE A 88 8.25 -9.61 -3.83
N LYS A 89 8.94 -10.58 -3.22
CA LYS A 89 8.42 -11.96 -3.05
C LYS A 89 7.15 -11.98 -2.18
N VAL A 90 7.15 -11.25 -1.07
CA VAL A 90 5.99 -11.18 -0.16
C VAL A 90 4.81 -10.53 -0.88
N VAL A 91 5.01 -9.35 -1.45
CA VAL A 91 3.94 -8.60 -2.14
C VAL A 91 3.38 -9.42 -3.30
N MET A 92 4.25 -9.88 -4.23
CA MET A 92 3.79 -10.62 -5.40
C MET A 92 3.15 -11.96 -5.03
N GLY A 93 3.72 -12.69 -4.06
CA GLY A 93 3.13 -13.93 -3.56
C GLY A 93 1.73 -13.73 -2.98
N THR A 94 1.55 -12.67 -2.19
CA THR A 94 0.25 -12.31 -1.62
C THR A 94 -0.75 -11.88 -2.69
N LEU A 95 -0.38 -10.96 -3.60
CA LEU A 95 -1.27 -10.47 -4.64
C LEU A 95 -1.71 -11.57 -5.62
N VAL A 96 -0.81 -12.44 -6.03
CA VAL A 96 -1.14 -13.59 -6.89
C VAL A 96 -2.10 -14.54 -6.16
N GLY A 97 -1.83 -14.84 -4.89
CA GLY A 97 -2.73 -15.64 -4.07
C GLY A 97 -4.12 -15.01 -3.91
N GLN A 98 -4.18 -13.71 -3.67
CA GLN A 98 -5.44 -12.96 -3.58
C GLN A 98 -6.19 -12.95 -4.92
N CYS A 99 -5.53 -12.77 -6.04
CA CYS A 99 -6.18 -12.90 -7.35
C CYS A 99 -6.86 -14.25 -7.54
N THR A 100 -6.26 -15.32 -7.07
CA THR A 100 -6.81 -16.68 -7.23
C THR A 100 -7.96 -16.99 -6.27
N ILE A 101 -7.98 -16.38 -5.07
CA ILE A 101 -8.96 -16.68 -4.02
C ILE A 101 -9.99 -15.56 -3.87
N ALA A 102 -9.55 -14.30 -3.76
CA ALA A 102 -10.44 -13.20 -3.45
C ALA A 102 -11.36 -12.82 -4.62
N ILE A 103 -10.86 -12.89 -5.88
CA ILE A 103 -11.70 -12.55 -7.05
C ILE A 103 -12.89 -13.52 -7.19
N PRO A 104 -12.69 -14.87 -7.21
CA PRO A 104 -13.82 -15.80 -7.26
C PRO A 104 -14.73 -15.72 -6.03
N ALA A 105 -14.17 -15.50 -4.83
CA ALA A 105 -14.96 -15.36 -3.61
C ALA A 105 -15.86 -14.12 -3.67
N ALA A 106 -15.33 -12.97 -4.08
CA ALA A 106 -16.09 -11.73 -4.25
C ALA A 106 -17.20 -11.88 -5.31
N TRP A 107 -16.89 -12.52 -6.45
CA TRP A 107 -17.88 -12.87 -7.47
C TRP A 107 -18.97 -13.77 -6.92
N GLY A 108 -18.59 -14.83 -6.18
CA GLY A 108 -19.53 -15.74 -5.54
C GLY A 108 -20.49 -15.04 -4.59
N PHE A 109 -19.95 -14.15 -3.75
CA PHE A 109 -20.76 -13.31 -2.87
C PHE A 109 -21.61 -12.28 -3.64
N ALA A 110 -21.20 -11.77 -4.78
CA ALA A 110 -21.97 -10.80 -5.54
C ALA A 110 -23.15 -11.44 -6.27
N VAL A 111 -22.88 -12.48 -7.05
CA VAL A 111 -23.79 -13.01 -8.08
C VAL A 111 -24.67 -14.15 -7.56
N TYR A 112 -24.08 -15.11 -6.82
CA TYR A 112 -24.84 -16.31 -6.46
C TYR A 112 -25.75 -16.10 -5.24
N LYS A 113 -26.88 -16.82 -5.24
CA LYS A 113 -27.81 -16.91 -4.09
C LYS A 113 -27.57 -18.24 -3.39
N PHE A 114 -27.14 -18.21 -2.14
CA PHE A 114 -26.94 -19.40 -1.33
C PHE A 114 -27.38 -19.17 0.12
N LYS A 115 -27.60 -20.28 0.84
CA LYS A 115 -28.03 -20.24 2.24
C LYS A 115 -26.94 -19.60 3.10
N PHE A 116 -27.33 -18.74 4.03
CA PHE A 116 -26.43 -18.01 4.94
C PHE A 116 -25.48 -16.97 4.29
N LYS A 117 -25.65 -16.63 2.99
CA LYS A 117 -24.82 -15.62 2.30
C LYS A 117 -24.64 -14.33 3.12
N LYS A 118 -25.75 -13.78 3.64
CA LYS A 118 -25.70 -12.52 4.41
C LYS A 118 -24.90 -12.67 5.70
N SER A 119 -25.08 -13.77 6.43
CA SER A 119 -24.37 -14.04 7.70
C SER A 119 -22.88 -14.27 7.46
N LEU A 120 -22.53 -15.02 6.42
CA LEU A 120 -21.13 -15.25 6.05
C LEU A 120 -20.45 -13.95 5.61
N PHE A 121 -21.11 -13.14 4.79
CA PHE A 121 -20.55 -11.86 4.38
C PHE A 121 -20.41 -10.89 5.56
N PHE A 122 -21.36 -10.89 6.50
CA PHE A 122 -21.27 -10.13 7.73
C PHE A 122 -20.08 -10.58 8.61
N LEU A 123 -19.85 -11.89 8.70
CA LEU A 123 -18.66 -12.43 9.38
C LEU A 123 -17.37 -11.96 8.70
N TYR A 124 -17.33 -11.91 7.36
CA TYR A 124 -16.19 -11.35 6.62
C TYR A 124 -15.91 -9.90 7.01
N ILE A 125 -16.95 -9.07 7.13
CA ILE A 125 -16.81 -7.67 7.56
C ILE A 125 -16.29 -7.58 8.99
N ILE A 126 -16.79 -8.41 9.92
CA ILE A 126 -16.30 -8.44 11.30
C ILE A 126 -14.80 -8.77 11.34
N ILE A 127 -14.39 -9.81 10.61
CA ILE A 127 -12.97 -10.22 10.56
C ILE A 127 -12.11 -9.09 9.95
N MET A 128 -12.59 -8.44 8.91
CA MET A 128 -11.90 -7.31 8.26
C MET A 128 -11.65 -6.14 9.24
N MET A 129 -12.58 -5.91 10.18
CA MET A 129 -12.45 -4.83 11.16
C MET A 129 -11.54 -5.18 12.35
N MET A 130 -11.11 -6.43 12.46
CA MET A 130 -10.21 -6.83 13.54
C MET A 130 -8.78 -6.33 13.26
N PRO A 131 -8.21 -5.51 14.16
CA PRO A 131 -6.83 -5.06 14.00
C PRO A 131 -5.86 -6.23 14.18
N PHE A 132 -4.71 -6.15 13.49
CA PHE A 132 -3.68 -7.20 13.56
C PHE A 132 -3.28 -7.54 15.00
N GLN A 133 -3.18 -6.56 15.87
CA GLN A 133 -2.79 -6.74 17.28
C GLN A 133 -3.71 -7.72 18.04
N VAL A 134 -4.98 -7.76 17.69
CA VAL A 134 -5.95 -8.71 18.28
C VAL A 134 -5.75 -10.12 17.74
N THR A 135 -5.44 -10.26 16.46
CA THR A 135 -5.27 -11.56 15.79
C THR A 135 -3.83 -12.09 15.84
N MET A 136 -2.88 -11.27 16.27
CA MET A 136 -1.44 -11.55 16.26
C MET A 136 -1.08 -12.87 16.95
N LEU A 137 -1.55 -13.06 18.19
CA LEU A 137 -1.24 -14.27 18.96
C LEU A 137 -1.81 -15.54 18.30
N SER A 138 -3.04 -15.48 17.82
CA SER A 138 -3.67 -16.59 17.13
C SER A 138 -2.94 -16.95 15.84
N ASN A 139 -2.59 -15.96 15.04
CA ASN A 139 -1.79 -16.15 13.82
C ASN A 139 -0.41 -16.75 14.13
N TYR A 140 0.28 -16.23 15.15
CA TYR A 140 1.56 -16.78 15.60
C TYR A 140 1.47 -18.26 16.00
N LEU A 141 0.46 -18.64 16.80
CA LEU A 141 0.28 -20.02 17.24
C LEU A 141 -0.02 -20.98 16.07
N ILE A 142 -0.88 -20.56 15.13
CA ILE A 142 -1.20 -21.34 13.93
C ILE A 142 0.04 -21.50 13.05
N LEU A 143 0.76 -20.41 12.76
CA LEU A 143 1.98 -20.43 11.95
C LEU A 143 3.07 -21.29 12.60
N LYS A 144 3.17 -21.28 13.94
CA LYS A 144 4.06 -22.16 14.70
C LYS A 144 3.70 -23.63 14.51
N GLN A 145 2.42 -23.97 14.63
CA GLN A 145 1.95 -25.36 14.42
C GLN A 145 2.21 -25.83 12.99
N LEU A 146 2.03 -24.96 12.01
CA LEU A 146 2.29 -25.23 10.60
C LEU A 146 3.80 -25.21 10.25
N LYS A 147 4.68 -24.88 11.20
CA LYS A 147 6.14 -24.73 11.00
C LYS A 147 6.50 -23.70 9.92
N LEU A 148 5.69 -22.65 9.82
CA LEU A 148 5.87 -21.57 8.86
C LEU A 148 6.56 -20.32 9.45
N LEU A 149 6.71 -20.24 10.79
CA LEU A 149 7.45 -19.14 11.41
C LEU A 149 8.85 -19.06 10.84
N ASP A 150 9.38 -17.86 10.83
CA ASP A 150 10.70 -17.53 10.28
C ASP A 150 10.88 -17.94 8.81
N THR A 151 9.81 -17.80 8.02
CA THR A 151 9.80 -17.96 6.56
C THR A 151 8.96 -16.86 5.92
N LEU A 152 9.22 -16.49 4.66
CA LEU A 152 8.39 -15.52 3.93
C LEU A 152 6.93 -16.01 3.78
N ALA A 153 6.71 -17.31 3.83
CA ALA A 153 5.38 -17.92 3.80
C ALA A 153 4.52 -17.48 5.01
N SER A 154 5.14 -17.16 6.16
CA SER A 154 4.42 -16.65 7.34
C SER A 154 3.75 -15.29 7.10
N LEU A 155 4.24 -14.51 6.15
CA LEU A 155 3.66 -13.24 5.74
C LEU A 155 2.67 -13.42 4.58
N ILE A 156 3.00 -14.30 3.62
CA ILE A 156 2.23 -14.52 2.40
C ILE A 156 0.90 -15.22 2.70
N PHE A 157 0.92 -16.34 3.44
CA PHE A 157 -0.29 -17.14 3.64
C PHE A 157 -1.42 -16.40 4.37
N PRO A 158 -1.20 -15.70 5.48
CA PRO A 158 -2.27 -14.89 6.09
C PRO A 158 -2.80 -13.83 5.14
N GLY A 159 -1.92 -13.21 4.36
CA GLY A 159 -2.26 -12.18 3.38
C GLY A 159 -3.14 -12.69 2.23
N ILE A 160 -2.90 -13.89 1.73
CA ILE A 160 -3.71 -14.50 0.67
C ILE A 160 -5.19 -14.58 1.07
N PHE A 161 -5.47 -14.86 2.35
CA PHE A 161 -6.82 -15.00 2.88
C PHE A 161 -7.37 -13.70 3.50
N SER A 162 -6.75 -12.55 3.22
CA SER A 162 -7.27 -11.25 3.64
C SER A 162 -8.71 -11.05 3.17
N THR A 163 -9.54 -10.50 4.06
CA THR A 163 -10.96 -10.27 3.77
C THR A 163 -11.22 -8.96 3.06
N PHE A 164 -10.30 -8.01 3.17
CA PHE A 164 -10.44 -6.68 2.59
C PHE A 164 -10.53 -6.68 1.05
N PRO A 165 -9.71 -7.43 0.29
CA PRO A 165 -9.85 -7.52 -1.16
C PRO A 165 -11.22 -8.03 -1.61
N VAL A 166 -11.74 -9.04 -0.90
CA VAL A 166 -13.07 -9.61 -1.19
C VAL A 166 -14.15 -8.56 -1.02
N PHE A 167 -14.08 -7.74 0.03
CA PHE A 167 -15.02 -6.67 0.29
C PHE A 167 -15.02 -5.59 -0.81
N ILE A 168 -13.85 -5.13 -1.21
CA ILE A 168 -13.72 -4.13 -2.28
C ILE A 168 -14.28 -4.67 -3.60
N MET A 169 -13.80 -5.82 -4.04
CA MET A 169 -14.21 -6.44 -5.31
C MET A 169 -15.70 -6.80 -5.33
N PHE A 170 -16.26 -7.24 -4.19
CA PHE A 170 -17.69 -7.52 -4.05
C PHE A 170 -18.56 -6.29 -4.39
N ASN A 171 -18.19 -5.10 -3.91
CA ASN A 171 -18.94 -3.89 -4.19
C ASN A 171 -18.99 -3.56 -5.68
N PHE A 172 -17.89 -3.79 -6.40
CA PHE A 172 -17.84 -3.61 -7.86
C PHE A 172 -18.68 -4.67 -8.60
N PHE A 173 -18.50 -5.94 -8.26
CA PHE A 173 -19.27 -7.02 -8.89
C PHE A 173 -20.77 -6.89 -8.63
N ARG A 174 -21.17 -6.41 -7.44
CA ARG A 174 -22.57 -6.13 -7.12
C ARG A 174 -23.18 -5.02 -7.99
N GLY A 175 -22.35 -4.12 -8.52
CA GLY A 175 -22.77 -3.06 -9.43
C GLY A 175 -23.09 -3.55 -10.84
N ILE A 176 -22.75 -4.79 -11.20
CA ILE A 176 -23.04 -5.36 -12.52
C ILE A 176 -24.56 -5.65 -12.59
N PRO A 177 -25.28 -5.12 -13.63
CA PRO A 177 -26.69 -5.38 -13.76
C PRO A 177 -27.00 -6.87 -13.92
N PRO A 178 -27.93 -7.45 -13.13
CA PRO A 178 -28.31 -8.87 -13.24
C PRO A 178 -28.76 -9.29 -14.64
N ALA A 179 -29.41 -8.39 -15.37
CA ALA A 179 -29.86 -8.63 -16.74
C ALA A 179 -28.72 -9.05 -17.69
N VAL A 180 -27.50 -8.53 -17.51
CA VAL A 180 -26.35 -8.89 -18.33
C VAL A 180 -25.96 -10.34 -18.09
N ILE A 181 -25.98 -10.78 -16.83
CA ILE A 181 -25.64 -12.15 -16.42
C ILE A 181 -26.73 -13.13 -16.90
N GLU A 182 -28.01 -12.72 -16.76
CA GLU A 182 -29.16 -13.54 -17.18
C GLU A 182 -29.19 -13.69 -18.71
N ALA A 183 -28.93 -12.64 -19.48
CA ALA A 183 -28.83 -12.72 -20.93
C ALA A 183 -27.76 -13.73 -21.37
N ALA A 184 -26.57 -13.66 -20.77
CA ALA A 184 -25.49 -14.59 -21.08
C ALA A 184 -25.86 -16.05 -20.75
N ARG A 185 -26.65 -16.30 -19.69
CA ARG A 185 -27.17 -17.64 -19.38
C ARG A 185 -28.18 -18.13 -20.41
N ILE A 186 -29.05 -17.23 -20.90
CA ILE A 186 -30.02 -17.55 -21.96
C ILE A 186 -29.26 -17.91 -23.26
N ASP A 187 -28.17 -17.21 -23.56
CA ASP A 187 -27.28 -17.51 -24.70
C ASP A 187 -26.46 -18.81 -24.53
N GLY A 188 -26.64 -19.54 -23.41
CA GLY A 188 -26.01 -20.84 -23.17
C GLY A 188 -24.56 -20.73 -22.63
N ALA A 189 -24.12 -19.56 -22.18
CA ALA A 189 -22.78 -19.42 -21.61
C ALA A 189 -22.67 -20.17 -20.27
N ARG A 190 -21.54 -20.85 -20.07
CA ARG A 190 -21.23 -21.54 -18.81
C ARG A 190 -20.90 -20.50 -17.72
N GLU A 191 -21.11 -20.83 -16.45
CA GLU A 191 -20.83 -19.93 -15.31
C GLU A 191 -19.36 -19.44 -15.30
N TRP A 192 -18.40 -20.27 -15.68
CA TRP A 192 -17.00 -19.89 -15.83
C TRP A 192 -16.77 -18.90 -16.99
N ASP A 193 -17.49 -19.05 -18.11
CA ASP A 193 -17.41 -18.11 -19.23
C ASP A 193 -17.97 -16.75 -18.83
N ILE A 194 -19.09 -16.76 -18.10
CA ILE A 194 -19.69 -15.52 -17.54
C ILE A 194 -18.73 -14.85 -16.59
N PHE A 195 -18.12 -15.61 -15.68
CA PHE A 195 -17.12 -15.06 -14.74
C PHE A 195 -15.92 -14.45 -15.45
N LEU A 196 -15.29 -15.20 -16.36
CA LEU A 196 -14.06 -14.77 -17.01
C LEU A 196 -14.27 -13.69 -18.07
N LYS A 197 -15.36 -13.80 -18.89
CA LYS A 197 -15.58 -12.94 -20.05
C LYS A 197 -16.47 -11.73 -19.77
N ILE A 198 -17.26 -11.76 -18.68
CA ILE A 198 -18.16 -10.69 -18.29
C ILE A 198 -17.80 -10.15 -16.91
N GLY A 199 -17.70 -11.02 -15.91
CA GLY A 199 -17.44 -10.64 -14.53
C GLY A 199 -16.12 -9.91 -14.35
N ILE A 200 -15.00 -10.55 -14.72
CA ILE A 200 -13.66 -9.96 -14.58
C ILE A 200 -13.53 -8.65 -15.37
N PRO A 201 -13.90 -8.56 -16.65
CA PRO A 201 -13.80 -7.31 -17.41
C PRO A 201 -14.64 -6.17 -16.82
N LEU A 202 -15.89 -6.43 -16.42
CA LEU A 202 -16.75 -5.40 -15.82
C LEU A 202 -16.34 -5.05 -14.39
N GLY A 203 -15.79 -6.01 -13.63
CA GLY A 203 -15.26 -5.80 -12.29
C GLY A 203 -13.82 -5.29 -12.24
N LYS A 204 -13.19 -5.05 -13.40
CA LYS A 204 -11.77 -4.66 -13.51
C LYS A 204 -11.39 -3.51 -12.60
N GLY A 205 -12.24 -2.48 -12.50
CA GLY A 205 -11.99 -1.31 -11.63
C GLY A 205 -11.78 -1.72 -10.17
N GLY A 206 -12.66 -2.57 -9.63
CA GLY A 206 -12.56 -3.06 -8.26
C GLY A 206 -11.37 -3.98 -8.03
N ILE A 207 -11.06 -4.81 -9.02
CA ILE A 207 -9.90 -5.71 -8.95
C ILE A 207 -8.61 -4.88 -8.86
N ILE A 208 -8.41 -3.93 -9.78
CA ILE A 208 -7.20 -3.09 -9.80
C ILE A 208 -7.13 -2.21 -8.56
N ALA A 209 -8.23 -1.56 -8.16
CA ALA A 209 -8.26 -0.74 -6.94
C ALA A 209 -7.83 -1.55 -5.71
N SER A 210 -8.37 -2.77 -5.56
CA SER A 210 -8.00 -3.66 -4.48
C SER A 210 -6.51 -4.04 -4.52
N LEU A 211 -5.99 -4.43 -5.68
CA LEU A 211 -4.59 -4.83 -5.83
C LEU A 211 -3.61 -3.68 -5.54
N VAL A 212 -3.97 -2.44 -5.90
CA VAL A 212 -3.15 -1.26 -5.58
C VAL A 212 -3.12 -1.02 -4.07
N LEU A 213 -4.26 -1.10 -3.39
CA LEU A 213 -4.32 -0.92 -1.93
C LEU A 213 -3.52 -2.00 -1.20
N GLU A 214 -3.69 -3.25 -1.59
CA GLU A 214 -2.96 -4.38 -1.01
C GLU A 214 -1.45 -4.31 -1.31
N PHE A 215 -1.05 -3.85 -2.50
CA PHE A 215 0.36 -3.58 -2.80
C PHE A 215 0.95 -2.59 -1.80
N LEU A 216 0.28 -1.46 -1.57
CA LEU A 216 0.76 -0.42 -0.65
C LEU A 216 0.82 -0.92 0.79
N GLU A 217 -0.14 -1.73 1.22
CA GLU A 217 -0.17 -2.33 2.55
C GLU A 217 0.98 -3.31 2.75
N TYR A 218 1.15 -4.28 1.83
CA TYR A 218 2.22 -5.29 1.94
C TYR A 218 3.62 -4.74 1.65
N TRP A 219 3.73 -3.66 0.89
CA TRP A 219 4.99 -2.96 0.68
C TRP A 219 5.50 -2.29 1.96
N ASN A 220 4.59 -1.79 2.79
CA ASN A 220 4.88 -1.09 4.04
C ASN A 220 4.70 -1.96 5.29
N LEU A 221 4.63 -3.27 5.16
CA LEU A 221 4.35 -4.21 6.24
C LEU A 221 5.45 -4.19 7.31
N ILE A 222 5.12 -3.85 8.56
CA ILE A 222 6.08 -3.73 9.68
C ILE A 222 5.77 -4.74 10.80
N GLU A 223 4.52 -4.78 11.27
CA GLU A 223 4.16 -5.51 12.49
C GLU A 223 4.29 -7.04 12.33
N GLN A 224 3.81 -7.58 11.20
CA GLN A 224 3.87 -9.01 10.94
C GLN A 224 5.32 -9.52 10.80
N PRO A 225 6.20 -8.90 9.98
CA PRO A 225 7.59 -9.32 9.89
C PRO A 225 8.32 -9.27 11.24
N MET A 226 8.09 -8.21 12.03
CA MET A 226 8.69 -8.10 13.37
C MET A 226 8.23 -9.21 14.32
N THR A 227 7.01 -9.73 14.11
CA THR A 227 6.42 -10.77 14.96
C THR A 227 6.79 -12.19 14.51
N PHE A 228 6.83 -12.42 13.18
CA PHE A 228 6.92 -13.77 12.63
C PHE A 228 8.30 -14.15 12.11
N LEU A 229 9.21 -13.18 11.89
CA LEU A 229 10.55 -13.40 11.37
C LEU A 229 11.63 -13.05 12.41
N ASN A 230 12.46 -14.04 12.76
CA ASN A 230 13.61 -13.84 13.64
C ASN A 230 14.90 -13.56 12.85
N ASP A 231 15.04 -14.21 11.69
CA ASP A 231 16.20 -14.07 10.81
C ASP A 231 16.09 -12.79 9.98
N LYS A 232 16.97 -11.84 10.23
CA LYS A 232 17.02 -10.54 9.55
C LYS A 232 17.25 -10.65 8.04
N THR A 233 17.84 -11.73 7.56
CA THR A 233 18.04 -11.95 6.12
C THR A 233 16.71 -12.18 5.36
N LYS A 234 15.64 -12.48 6.09
CA LYS A 234 14.28 -12.66 5.57
C LYS A 234 13.40 -11.42 5.72
N TRP A 235 13.92 -10.38 6.35
CA TRP A 235 13.16 -9.16 6.57
C TRP A 235 12.79 -8.47 5.25
N PRO A 236 11.59 -7.90 5.14
CA PRO A 236 11.21 -7.05 4.01
C PRO A 236 11.86 -5.67 4.13
N LEU A 237 11.86 -4.94 3.02
CA LEU A 237 12.49 -3.61 2.90
C LEU A 237 11.90 -2.58 3.87
N SER A 238 10.63 -2.73 4.24
CA SER A 238 9.97 -1.85 5.22
C SER A 238 10.64 -1.84 6.60
N LEU A 239 11.42 -2.88 6.93
CA LEU A 239 12.25 -2.94 8.14
C LEU A 239 13.68 -2.44 7.92
N PHE A 240 14.05 -2.08 6.71
CA PHE A 240 15.35 -1.48 6.41
C PHE A 240 15.32 0.02 6.71
N LEU A 241 14.96 0.41 7.92
CA LEU A 241 15.15 1.77 8.40
C LEU A 241 16.47 1.79 9.15
N PRO A 242 17.52 2.40 8.59
CA PRO A 242 18.73 2.61 9.37
C PRO A 242 18.33 3.42 10.60
N ALA A 243 18.84 3.02 11.76
CA ALA A 243 18.70 3.86 12.95
C ALA A 243 19.26 5.23 12.59
N ILE A 244 18.39 6.24 12.53
CA ILE A 244 18.79 7.61 12.22
C ILE A 244 19.66 8.10 13.38
N ARG A 245 20.98 7.95 13.22
CA ARG A 245 21.97 8.59 14.06
C ARG A 245 22.63 9.65 13.19
N GLY A 246 23.12 10.74 13.80
CA GLY A 246 23.62 11.91 13.07
C GLY A 246 24.53 11.65 11.87
N GLU A 247 25.27 10.55 11.92
CA GLU A 247 26.19 10.15 10.85
C GLU A 247 25.55 9.50 9.61
N ASN A 248 24.25 9.11 9.66
CA ASN A 248 23.62 8.30 8.60
C ASN A 248 22.35 8.92 8.00
N VAL A 249 22.09 10.19 8.22
CA VAL A 249 20.82 10.85 7.77
C VAL A 249 20.70 10.86 6.25
N GLY A 250 21.75 11.21 5.54
CA GLY A 250 21.76 11.25 4.08
C GLY A 250 21.52 9.87 3.46
N PHE A 251 22.11 8.83 4.05
CA PHE A 251 21.84 7.46 3.68
C PHE A 251 20.37 7.08 3.89
N ALA A 252 19.79 7.45 5.06
CA ALA A 252 18.37 7.20 5.35
C ALA A 252 17.43 7.91 4.36
N PHE A 253 17.76 9.15 3.97
CA PHE A 253 17.00 9.88 2.95
C PHE A 253 17.10 9.20 1.58
N ALA A 254 18.27 8.78 1.14
CA ALA A 254 18.45 8.07 -0.12
C ALA A 254 17.69 6.74 -0.14
N VAL A 255 17.78 5.93 0.93
CA VAL A 255 17.00 4.69 1.09
C VAL A 255 15.50 4.99 0.98
N SER A 256 15.02 6.01 1.69
CA SER A 256 13.59 6.38 1.69
C SER A 256 13.09 6.79 0.30
N VAL A 257 13.90 7.56 -0.44
CA VAL A 257 13.58 7.95 -1.83
C VAL A 257 13.48 6.72 -2.74
N ILE A 258 14.47 5.82 -2.69
CA ILE A 258 14.48 4.62 -3.54
C ILE A 258 13.29 3.70 -3.18
N THR A 259 13.01 3.54 -1.88
CA THR A 259 11.89 2.71 -1.39
C THR A 259 10.53 3.29 -1.77
N LEU A 260 10.42 4.62 -1.90
CA LEU A 260 9.19 5.30 -2.31
C LEU A 260 8.84 5.03 -3.79
N ILE A 261 9.84 4.81 -4.65
CA ILE A 261 9.63 4.70 -6.11
C ILE A 261 8.61 3.61 -6.48
N PRO A 262 8.73 2.34 -6.06
CA PRO A 262 7.76 1.31 -6.42
C PRO A 262 6.35 1.63 -5.94
N ALA A 263 6.20 2.14 -4.72
CA ALA A 263 4.91 2.52 -4.17
C ALA A 263 4.27 3.67 -4.96
N ALA A 264 5.05 4.68 -5.31
CA ALA A 264 4.59 5.80 -6.14
C ALA A 264 4.19 5.35 -7.55
N LEU A 265 4.99 4.49 -8.19
CA LEU A 265 4.67 3.96 -9.52
C LEU A 265 3.35 3.17 -9.54
N VAL A 266 3.14 2.29 -8.55
CA VAL A 266 1.90 1.51 -8.44
C VAL A 266 0.72 2.42 -8.15
N PHE A 267 0.89 3.40 -7.25
CA PHE A 267 -0.15 4.39 -6.97
C PHE A 267 -0.54 5.19 -8.21
N PHE A 268 0.43 5.76 -8.94
CA PHE A 268 0.15 6.52 -10.17
C PHE A 268 -0.42 5.67 -11.30
N ALA A 269 -0.05 4.39 -11.39
CA ALA A 269 -0.65 3.48 -12.37
C ALA A 269 -2.11 3.12 -12.04
N GLY A 270 -2.48 3.17 -10.78
CA GLY A 270 -3.81 2.72 -10.31
C GLY A 270 -4.73 3.80 -9.75
N HIS A 271 -4.31 5.08 -9.64
CA HIS A 271 -5.08 6.13 -8.95
C HIS A 271 -6.48 6.35 -9.53
N GLU A 272 -6.66 6.27 -10.85
CA GLU A 272 -7.97 6.41 -11.50
C GLU A 272 -8.97 5.33 -11.02
N TYR A 273 -8.49 4.11 -10.81
CA TYR A 273 -9.32 3.01 -10.28
C TYR A 273 -9.63 3.18 -8.80
N LEU A 274 -8.71 3.79 -8.02
CA LEU A 274 -8.96 4.14 -6.62
C LEU A 274 -10.05 5.20 -6.50
N GLU A 275 -10.02 6.23 -7.33
CA GLU A 275 -11.07 7.28 -7.38
C GLU A 275 -12.44 6.67 -7.71
N GLN A 276 -12.51 5.79 -8.72
CA GLN A 276 -13.73 5.05 -9.05
C GLN A 276 -14.20 4.16 -7.89
N GLY A 277 -13.26 3.53 -7.17
CA GLY A 277 -13.54 2.73 -5.99
C GLY A 277 -14.21 3.53 -4.89
N ILE A 278 -13.65 4.67 -4.54
CA ILE A 278 -14.16 5.57 -3.50
C ILE A 278 -15.53 6.13 -3.93
N ALA A 279 -15.67 6.55 -5.19
CA ALA A 279 -16.93 7.06 -5.71
C ALA A 279 -18.05 6.02 -5.66
N SER A 280 -17.76 4.75 -5.96
CA SER A 280 -18.74 3.66 -5.90
C SER A 280 -19.22 3.32 -4.48
N LEU A 281 -18.41 3.63 -3.46
CA LEU A 281 -18.76 3.46 -2.05
C LEU A 281 -19.56 4.65 -1.50
N GLY A 282 -19.39 5.86 -2.09
CA GLY A 282 -20.00 7.12 -1.63
C GLY A 282 -21.36 7.44 -2.25
N VAL A 283 -21.74 6.83 -3.36
CA VAL A 283 -23.04 7.10 -4.05
C VAL A 283 -24.06 6.04 -3.68
N LYS A 284 -24.68 6.23 -2.53
CA LYS A 284 -26.01 5.69 -2.19
C LYS A 284 -26.78 6.79 -1.45
N GLU A 285 -27.28 7.73 -2.19
CA GLU A 285 -28.49 8.45 -1.86
C GLU A 285 -29.53 8.20 -2.94
#